data_b2cd23edbb8672d05ab7913dd80cc899
#
_entry.id   b2cd23edbb8672d05ab7913dd80cc899
#
_cell.length_a   1.000
_cell.length_b   1.000
_cell.length_c   1.000
_cell.angle_alpha   90.00
_cell.angle_beta   90.00
_cell.angle_gamma   90.00
#
_symmetry.space_group_name_H-M   'P 1'
#
loop_
_entity.id
_entity.type
_entity.pdbx_description
1 polymer ?
#
loop_
_entity_poly.entity_id
_entity_poly.type
_entity_poly.pdbx_seq_one_letter_code
_entity_poly.pdbx_strand_id
1 'polypeptide(L)'
;MTDITKLELVQHSMNSIRDYLDDILKIQHQIDDLKARSKELAFRAKDESRIISIYINDEEFKQSLCDDFVQKVKHLQDRVDNLNSVKNDLL
;
A
#
# COMPACT_ATOMS: atom_id res chain seq x y z
N MET A 1 -41.50 33.05 -11.56
CA MET A 1 -41.64 31.91 -10.63
C MET A 1 -40.80 30.75 -11.07
N THR A 2 -40.87 30.34 -12.31
CA THR A 2 -40.03 29.26 -12.84
C THR A 2 -38.52 29.55 -12.74
N ASP A 3 -38.10 30.78 -12.89
CA ASP A 3 -36.70 31.18 -12.83
C ASP A 3 -36.13 31.08 -11.42
N ILE A 4 -36.93 31.40 -10.41
CA ILE A 4 -36.51 31.25 -9.00
C ILE A 4 -36.35 29.78 -8.64
N THR A 5 -37.26 28.93 -9.07
CA THR A 5 -37.21 27.49 -8.83
C THR A 5 -35.97 26.87 -9.52
N LYS A 6 -35.71 27.29 -10.74
CA LYS A 6 -34.50 26.85 -11.48
C LYS A 6 -33.23 27.30 -10.77
N LEU A 7 -33.21 28.54 -10.28
CA LEU A 7 -32.06 29.06 -9.54
C LEU A 7 -31.81 28.25 -8.26
N GLU A 8 -32.87 27.94 -7.51
CA GLU A 8 -32.76 27.12 -6.30
C GLU A 8 -32.23 25.71 -6.61
N LEU A 9 -32.69 25.09 -7.69
CA LEU A 9 -32.22 23.78 -8.10
C LEU A 9 -30.72 23.82 -8.50
N VAL A 10 -30.32 24.87 -9.21
CA VAL A 10 -28.91 25.05 -9.59
C VAL A 10 -28.04 25.25 -8.35
N GLN A 11 -28.50 26.08 -7.40
CA GLN A 11 -27.77 26.31 -6.15
C GLN A 11 -27.63 25.04 -5.35
N HIS A 12 -28.69 24.23 -5.28
CA HIS A 12 -28.64 22.94 -4.58
C HIS A 12 -27.62 22.01 -5.24
N SER A 13 -27.63 21.92 -6.57
CA SER A 13 -26.68 21.09 -7.32
C SER A 13 -25.26 21.59 -7.13
N MET A 14 -25.02 22.90 -7.10
CA MET A 14 -23.71 23.48 -6.85
C MET A 14 -23.18 23.10 -5.47
N ASN A 15 -24.04 23.17 -4.45
CA ASN A 15 -23.67 22.77 -3.10
C ASN A 15 -23.32 21.27 -3.04
N SER A 16 -24.12 20.44 -3.71
CA SER A 16 -23.86 19.00 -3.77
C SER A 16 -22.53 18.71 -4.47
N ILE A 17 -22.23 19.38 -5.58
CA ILE A 17 -20.97 19.24 -6.29
C ILE A 17 -19.80 19.61 -5.38
N ARG A 18 -19.92 20.70 -4.65
CA ARG A 18 -18.88 21.16 -3.71
C ARG A 18 -18.60 20.09 -2.66
N ASP A 19 -19.65 19.50 -2.08
CA ASP A 19 -19.52 18.47 -1.06
C ASP A 19 -18.86 17.22 -1.62
N TYR A 20 -19.25 16.82 -2.82
CA TYR A 20 -18.64 15.67 -3.49
C TYR A 20 -17.15 15.91 -3.78
N LEU A 21 -16.79 17.12 -4.24
CA LEU A 21 -15.40 17.45 -4.51
C LEU A 21 -14.56 17.44 -3.23
N ASP A 22 -15.11 17.93 -2.11
CA ASP A 22 -14.42 17.89 -0.83
C ASP A 22 -14.17 16.46 -0.38
N ASP A 23 -15.16 15.58 -0.56
CA ASP A 23 -15.01 14.16 -0.22
C ASP A 23 -13.97 13.47 -1.10
N ILE A 24 -13.96 13.80 -2.39
CA ILE A 24 -12.96 13.26 -3.33
C ILE A 24 -11.55 13.69 -2.89
N LEU A 25 -11.36 14.94 -2.51
CA LEU A 25 -10.06 15.43 -2.03
C LEU A 25 -9.60 14.69 -0.77
N LYS A 26 -10.52 14.46 0.17
CA LYS A 26 -10.21 13.70 1.39
C LYS A 26 -9.76 12.28 1.06
N ILE A 27 -10.46 11.63 0.14
CA ILE A 27 -10.12 10.28 -0.30
C ILE A 27 -8.76 10.27 -0.99
N GLN A 28 -8.46 11.26 -1.83
CA GLN A 28 -7.16 11.36 -2.50
C GLN A 28 -6.02 11.53 -1.49
N HIS A 29 -6.21 12.32 -0.44
CA HIS A 29 -5.23 12.45 0.64
C HIS A 29 -5.02 11.12 1.37
N GLN A 30 -6.10 10.39 1.65
CA GLN A 30 -6.01 9.07 2.27
C GLN A 30 -5.25 8.08 1.39
N ILE A 31 -5.49 8.11 0.08
CA ILE A 31 -4.78 7.26 -0.87
C ILE A 31 -3.29 7.58 -0.87
N ASP A 32 -2.92 8.87 -0.89
CA ASP A 32 -1.52 9.31 -0.87
C ASP A 32 -0.82 8.87 0.42
N ASP A 33 -1.50 9.03 1.57
CA ASP A 33 -0.96 8.58 2.86
C ASP A 33 -0.76 7.07 2.89
N LEU A 34 -1.71 6.32 2.38
CA LEU A 34 -1.62 4.85 2.31
C LEU A 34 -0.50 4.41 1.36
N LYS A 35 -0.32 5.09 0.25
CA LYS A 35 0.80 4.81 -0.67
C LYS A 35 2.15 5.05 0.00
N ALA A 36 2.30 6.16 0.70
CA ALA A 36 3.53 6.49 1.41
C ALA A 36 3.83 5.43 2.49
N ARG A 37 2.81 5.05 3.25
CA ARG A 37 2.93 4.03 4.29
C ARG A 37 3.28 2.66 3.70
N SER A 38 2.66 2.32 2.59
CA SER A 38 2.95 1.06 1.89
C SER A 38 4.40 0.99 1.43
N LYS A 39 4.93 2.10 0.90
CA LYS A 39 6.33 2.20 0.49
C LYS A 39 7.27 2.01 1.68
N GLU A 40 6.97 2.65 2.80
CA GLU A 40 7.77 2.53 4.01
C GLU A 40 7.79 1.09 4.53
N LEU A 41 6.63 0.44 4.59
CA LEU A 41 6.52 -0.93 5.05
C LEU A 41 7.24 -1.90 4.11
N ALA A 42 7.14 -1.70 2.81
CA ALA A 42 7.85 -2.50 1.83
C ALA A 42 9.37 -2.35 1.99
N PHE A 43 9.84 -1.14 2.24
CA PHE A 43 11.27 -0.88 2.49
C PHE A 43 11.74 -1.60 3.75
N ARG A 44 10.97 -1.54 4.84
CA ARG A 44 11.28 -2.25 6.08
C ARG A 44 11.30 -3.76 5.88
N ALA A 45 10.34 -4.29 5.14
CA ALA A 45 10.30 -5.73 4.84
C ALA A 45 11.53 -6.18 4.06
N LYS A 46 12.00 -5.36 3.11
CA LYS A 46 13.23 -5.64 2.36
C LYS A 46 14.46 -5.65 3.27
N ASP A 47 14.55 -4.69 4.19
CA ASP A 47 15.66 -4.63 5.13
C ASP A 47 15.69 -5.88 6.01
N GLU A 48 14.55 -6.29 6.54
CA GLU A 48 14.46 -7.49 7.35
C GLU A 48 14.80 -8.74 6.55
N SER A 49 14.35 -8.83 5.31
CA SER A 49 14.69 -9.93 4.41
C SER A 49 16.18 -10.02 4.14
N ARG A 50 16.83 -8.85 3.98
CA ARG A 50 18.29 -8.79 3.79
C ARG A 50 19.05 -9.28 5.01
N ILE A 51 18.59 -8.91 6.21
CA ILE A 51 19.17 -9.38 7.47
C ILE A 51 19.07 -10.90 7.56
N ILE A 52 17.89 -11.45 7.24
CA ILE A 52 17.68 -12.90 7.22
C ILE A 52 18.67 -13.56 6.23
N SER A 53 18.84 -12.99 5.05
CA SER A 53 19.77 -13.53 4.04
C SER A 53 21.20 -13.61 4.52
N ILE A 54 21.65 -12.61 5.30
CA ILE A 54 23.01 -12.60 5.85
C ILE A 54 23.22 -13.81 6.75
N TYR A 55 22.27 -14.11 7.64
CA TYR A 55 22.40 -15.21 8.59
C TYR A 55 22.14 -16.57 7.96
N ILE A 56 21.15 -16.66 7.07
CA ILE A 56 20.77 -17.95 6.49
C ILE A 56 21.79 -18.47 5.46
N ASN A 57 22.66 -17.58 4.96
CA ASN A 57 23.76 -17.98 4.07
C ASN A 57 24.95 -18.56 4.82
N ASP A 58 24.98 -18.45 6.15
CA ASP A 58 25.96 -19.12 6.98
C ASP A 58 25.65 -20.63 6.99
N GLU A 59 26.55 -21.43 6.45
CA GLU A 59 26.35 -22.88 6.31
C GLU A 59 26.15 -23.57 7.66
N GLU A 60 26.92 -23.19 8.67
CA GLU A 60 26.79 -23.80 10.00
C GLU A 60 25.43 -23.49 10.61
N PHE A 61 25.00 -22.24 10.51
CA PHE A 61 23.70 -21.85 11.03
C PHE A 61 22.57 -22.54 10.27
N LYS A 62 22.67 -22.59 8.95
CA LYS A 62 21.67 -23.23 8.09
C LYS A 62 21.51 -24.72 8.42
N GLN A 63 22.62 -25.42 8.66
CA GLN A 63 22.59 -26.83 9.01
C GLN A 63 21.93 -27.09 10.35
N SER A 64 21.97 -26.12 11.26
CA SER A 64 21.34 -26.23 12.58
C SER A 64 19.83 -26.08 12.54
N LEU A 65 19.27 -25.60 11.42
CA LEU A 65 17.85 -25.33 11.25
C LEU A 65 17.13 -26.51 10.62
N CYS A 66 15.89 -26.75 11.04
CA CYS A 66 15.07 -27.77 10.40
C CYS A 66 14.59 -27.30 9.04
N ASP A 67 14.29 -28.25 8.16
CA ASP A 67 13.87 -27.97 6.78
C ASP A 67 12.59 -27.12 6.72
N ASP A 68 11.66 -27.36 7.61
CA ASP A 68 10.41 -26.62 7.69
C ASP A 68 10.66 -25.14 7.93
N PHE A 69 11.59 -24.82 8.82
CA PHE A 69 11.95 -23.44 9.13
C PHE A 69 12.59 -22.76 7.92
N VAL A 70 13.50 -23.45 7.25
CA VAL A 70 14.17 -22.94 6.05
C VAL A 70 13.14 -22.67 4.93
N GLN A 71 12.17 -23.55 4.78
CA GLN A 71 11.11 -23.36 3.78
C GLN A 71 10.22 -22.15 4.12
N LYS A 72 9.90 -21.94 5.39
CA LYS A 72 9.13 -20.77 5.83
C LYS A 72 9.87 -19.47 5.52
N VAL A 73 11.18 -19.44 5.77
CA VAL A 73 12.00 -18.27 5.48
C VAL A 73 12.00 -17.98 3.98
N LYS A 74 12.23 -19.00 3.17
CA LYS A 74 12.21 -18.86 1.71
C LYS A 74 10.87 -18.32 1.22
N HIS A 75 9.78 -18.85 1.75
CA HIS A 75 8.44 -18.42 1.38
C HIS A 75 8.19 -16.95 1.70
N LEU A 76 8.65 -16.49 2.87
CA LEU A 76 8.53 -15.08 3.26
C LEU A 76 9.38 -14.18 2.35
N GLN A 77 10.59 -14.59 2.03
CA GLN A 77 11.48 -13.83 1.14
C GLN A 77 10.89 -13.72 -0.28
N ASP A 78 10.28 -14.79 -0.77
CA ASP A 78 9.59 -14.76 -2.06
C ASP A 78 8.43 -13.77 -2.07
N ARG A 79 7.69 -13.69 -0.96
CA ARG A 79 6.60 -12.73 -0.83
C ARG A 79 7.12 -11.30 -0.82
N VAL A 80 8.26 -11.04 -0.18
CA VAL A 80 8.89 -9.71 -0.21
C VAL A 80 9.31 -9.33 -1.63
N ASP A 81 9.89 -10.27 -2.36
CA ASP A 81 10.29 -10.05 -3.76
C ASP A 81 9.06 -9.77 -4.64
N ASN A 82 7.95 -10.46 -4.41
CA ASN A 82 6.71 -10.25 -5.16
C ASN A 82 6.07 -8.89 -4.86
N LEU A 83 6.27 -8.33 -3.67
CA LEU A 83 5.79 -7.00 -3.33
C LEU A 83 6.38 -5.93 -4.26
N ASN A 84 7.60 -6.09 -4.70
CA ASN A 84 8.24 -5.18 -5.65
C ASN A 84 7.53 -5.18 -7.00
N SER A 85 7.13 -6.36 -7.48
CA SER A 85 6.41 -6.51 -8.75
C SER A 85 5.05 -5.82 -8.68
N VAL A 86 4.30 -6.05 -7.62
CA VAL A 86 2.99 -5.44 -7.40
C VAL A 86 3.12 -3.91 -7.33
N LYS A 87 4.16 -3.40 -6.67
CA LYS A 87 4.39 -1.97 -6.52
C LYS A 87 4.68 -1.31 -7.86
N ASN A 88 5.42 -1.97 -8.73
CA ASN A 88 5.73 -1.46 -10.07
C ASN A 88 4.47 -1.42 -10.93
N ASP A 89 3.57 -2.38 -10.78
CA ASP A 89 2.31 -2.42 -11.51
C ASP A 89 1.34 -1.32 -11.07
N LEU A 90 1.41 -0.90 -9.81
CA LEU A 90 0.54 0.14 -9.26
C LEU A 90 1.04 1.56 -9.58
N LEU A 91 2.26 1.71 -10.00
CA LEU A 91 2.85 3.00 -10.35
C LEU A 91 2.80 3.26 -11.85
#